data_00a006e301ded95955d3011a3ede29be
#
_entry.id   00a006e301ded95955d3011a3ede29be
#
_cell.length_a   1.000
_cell.length_b   1.000
_cell.length_c   1.000
_cell.angle_alpha   90.00
_cell.angle_beta   90.00
_cell.angle_gamma   90.00
#
_symmetry.space_group_name_H-M   'P 1'
#
loop_
_entity.id
_entity.type
_entity.pdbx_description
1 polymer ?
#
loop_
_entity_poly.entity_id
_entity_poly.type
_entity_poly.pdbx_seq_one_letter_code
_entity_poly.pdbx_strand_id
1 'polypeptide(L)'
;MKTKIFTILIIVLFLVALTQVIRIFQLTGKIKGYDINEITDSDNNLNGILSIVFSILFFAFCVYQYLEFKKFILPESASFHGIFIDKMNNLSLIAITVVFVIMNALIFYLSYKYRSKKEIQASFITHNNKLELIWTILPGIVLTVYILYGLNVWSKVMHPSEEDPMLIEIYGQQFFWTARYAGEDNLLGKSHYTLVNHKNVLGVDFWTLIFLFSWLLLIGCSNYRRIL
;
A
#
# COMPACT_ATOMS: atom_id res chain seq x y z
N MET A 1 16.60 14.84 16.21
CA MET A 1 15.56 15.81 16.60
C MET A 1 15.84 17.19 16.02
N LYS A 2 17.06 17.76 16.11
CA LYS A 2 17.42 19.10 15.58
C LYS A 2 17.20 19.25 14.07
N THR A 3 17.53 18.25 13.25
CA THR A 3 17.31 18.27 11.79
C THR A 3 15.84 18.36 11.39
N LYS A 4 14.94 17.63 12.07
CA LYS A 4 13.49 17.70 11.79
C LYS A 4 12.89 19.07 12.11
N ILE A 5 13.34 19.69 13.22
CA ILE A 5 12.91 21.06 13.60
C ILE A 5 13.39 22.07 12.55
N PHE A 6 14.64 21.93 12.09
CA PHE A 6 15.22 22.82 11.06
C PHE A 6 14.48 22.68 9.72
N THR A 7 14.13 21.46 9.31
CA THR A 7 13.33 21.22 8.09
C THR A 7 11.94 21.86 8.19
N ILE A 8 11.26 21.69 9.32
CA ILE A 8 9.94 22.32 9.55
C ILE A 8 10.08 23.85 9.50
N LEU A 9 11.11 24.43 10.11
CA LEU A 9 11.35 25.87 10.09
C LEU A 9 11.55 26.39 8.65
N ILE A 10 12.32 25.68 7.82
CA ILE A 10 12.53 26.03 6.41
C ILE A 10 11.20 26.01 5.65
N ILE A 11 10.37 24.98 5.84
CA ILE A 11 9.06 24.88 5.19
C ILE A 11 8.15 26.04 5.59
N VAL A 12 8.10 26.37 6.89
CA VAL A 12 7.31 27.50 7.39
C VAL A 12 7.80 28.83 6.82
N LEU A 13 9.12 29.07 6.80
CA LEU A 13 9.70 30.28 6.21
C LEU A 13 9.40 30.37 4.71
N PHE A 14 9.47 29.26 3.99
CA PHE A 14 9.12 29.22 2.57
C PHE A 14 7.64 29.56 2.34
N LEU A 15 6.72 29.01 3.13
CA LEU A 15 5.29 29.35 3.06
C LEU A 15 5.03 30.82 3.37
N VAL A 16 5.70 31.38 4.40
CA VAL A 16 5.60 32.80 4.72
C VAL A 16 6.14 33.67 3.57
N ALA A 17 7.28 33.31 2.98
CA ALA A 17 7.81 34.02 1.84
C ALA A 17 6.85 34.01 0.64
N LEU A 18 6.24 32.86 0.37
CA LEU A 18 5.25 32.69 -0.71
C LEU A 18 4.02 33.59 -0.49
N THR A 19 3.50 33.65 0.74
CA THR A 19 2.38 34.55 1.06
C THR A 19 2.75 36.04 0.92
N GLN A 20 3.97 36.42 1.25
CA GLN A 20 4.44 37.81 1.05
C GLN A 20 4.58 38.15 -0.43
N VAL A 21 5.07 37.24 -1.26
CA VAL A 21 5.14 37.43 -2.72
C VAL A 21 3.73 37.66 -3.29
N ILE A 22 2.76 36.85 -2.90
CA ILE A 22 1.35 37.01 -3.32
C ILE A 22 0.82 38.38 -2.89
N ARG A 23 1.09 38.83 -1.66
CA ARG A 23 0.71 40.15 -1.17
C ARG A 23 1.31 41.28 -1.98
N ILE A 24 2.59 41.17 -2.35
CA ILE A 24 3.26 42.17 -3.19
C ILE A 24 2.55 42.27 -4.57
N PHE A 25 2.22 41.16 -5.18
CA PHE A 25 1.49 41.17 -6.45
C PHE A 25 0.10 41.82 -6.31
N GLN A 26 -0.64 41.52 -5.24
CA GLN A 26 -1.94 42.12 -4.98
C GLN A 26 -1.85 43.66 -4.74
N LEU A 27 -0.85 44.10 -3.98
CA LEU A 27 -0.62 45.53 -3.70
C LEU A 27 -0.19 46.27 -4.98
N THR A 28 0.67 45.64 -5.80
CA THR A 28 1.11 46.27 -7.05
C THR A 28 -0.06 46.41 -8.04
N GLY A 29 -0.98 45.44 -8.08
CA GLY A 29 -2.23 45.54 -8.85
C GLY A 29 -3.10 46.73 -8.40
N LYS A 30 -3.28 46.90 -7.09
CA LYS A 30 -4.02 48.06 -6.52
C LYS A 30 -3.40 49.41 -6.87
N ILE A 31 -2.08 49.53 -6.81
CA ILE A 31 -1.36 50.77 -7.15
C ILE A 31 -1.47 51.13 -8.62
N LYS A 32 -1.58 50.12 -9.50
CA LYS A 32 -1.75 50.34 -10.95
C LYS A 32 -3.21 50.58 -11.39
N GLY A 33 -4.16 50.71 -10.44
CA GLY A 33 -5.57 50.98 -10.74
C GLY A 33 -6.29 49.81 -11.41
N TYR A 34 -5.69 48.61 -11.41
CA TYR A 34 -6.39 47.41 -11.85
C TYR A 34 -7.45 47.03 -10.82
N ASP A 35 -8.69 46.89 -11.30
CA ASP A 35 -9.71 46.26 -10.48
C ASP A 35 -9.33 44.80 -10.28
N ILE A 36 -9.02 44.45 -9.02
CA ILE A 36 -8.53 43.09 -8.66
C ILE A 36 -9.58 42.03 -8.99
N ASN A 37 -10.82 42.43 -9.19
CA ASN A 37 -11.93 41.55 -9.56
C ASN A 37 -12.04 41.33 -11.07
N GLU A 38 -11.39 42.16 -11.92
CA GLU A 38 -11.33 41.91 -13.36
C GLU A 38 -10.17 40.98 -13.71
N ILE A 39 -10.52 39.72 -13.90
CA ILE A 39 -9.56 38.67 -14.39
C ILE A 39 -9.36 38.94 -15.90
N THR A 40 -8.17 39.37 -16.28
CA THR A 40 -7.81 39.61 -17.67
C THR A 40 -7.46 38.33 -18.42
N ASP A 41 -7.59 38.34 -19.75
CA ASP A 41 -7.19 37.22 -20.60
C ASP A 41 -5.69 36.89 -20.44
N SER A 42 -4.89 37.89 -20.12
CA SER A 42 -3.45 37.71 -19.82
C SER A 42 -3.23 36.88 -18.56
N ASP A 43 -4.01 37.12 -17.48
CA ASP A 43 -3.93 36.38 -16.24
C ASP A 43 -4.36 34.94 -16.41
N ASN A 44 -5.44 34.72 -17.15
CA ASN A 44 -5.90 33.36 -17.47
C ASN A 44 -4.89 32.57 -18.33
N ASN A 45 -4.23 33.27 -19.25
CA ASN A 45 -3.19 32.66 -20.08
C ASN A 45 -1.96 32.31 -19.24
N LEU A 46 -1.53 33.20 -18.37
CA LEU A 46 -0.42 32.96 -17.45
C LEU A 46 -0.73 31.78 -16.52
N ASN A 47 -1.90 31.73 -15.91
CA ASN A 47 -2.33 30.62 -15.05
C ASN A 47 -2.36 29.29 -15.82
N GLY A 48 -2.82 29.29 -17.05
CA GLY A 48 -2.81 28.11 -17.91
C GLY A 48 -1.38 27.63 -18.22
N ILE A 49 -0.46 28.53 -18.53
CA ILE A 49 0.95 28.18 -18.76
C ILE A 49 1.61 27.69 -17.47
N LEU A 50 1.37 28.35 -16.35
CA LEU A 50 1.89 27.93 -15.05
C LEU A 50 1.39 26.54 -14.68
N SER A 51 0.16 26.19 -14.99
CA SER A 51 -0.40 24.85 -14.79
C SER A 51 0.40 23.78 -15.56
N ILE A 52 0.74 24.06 -16.83
CA ILE A 52 1.57 23.13 -17.64
C ILE A 52 3.01 23.03 -17.10
N VAL A 53 3.62 24.16 -16.76
CA VAL A 53 4.99 24.16 -16.17
C VAL A 53 4.98 23.36 -14.86
N PHE A 54 4.00 23.60 -13.99
CA PHE A 54 3.83 22.82 -12.77
C PHE A 54 3.66 21.33 -13.04
N SER A 55 2.86 20.96 -14.05
CA SER A 55 2.67 19.57 -14.45
C SER A 55 3.99 18.89 -14.83
N ILE A 56 4.82 19.55 -15.64
CA ILE A 56 6.13 19.04 -16.04
C ILE A 56 7.04 18.83 -14.83
N LEU A 57 7.12 19.82 -13.94
CA LEU A 57 7.91 19.73 -12.72
C LEU A 57 7.39 18.64 -11.79
N PHE A 58 6.09 18.51 -11.64
CA PHE A 58 5.44 17.49 -10.83
C PHE A 58 5.76 16.07 -11.33
N PHE A 59 5.61 15.80 -12.63
CA PHE A 59 5.95 14.50 -13.18
C PHE A 59 7.46 14.22 -13.10
N ALA A 60 8.29 15.21 -13.36
CA ALA A 60 9.76 15.08 -13.20
C ALA A 60 10.12 14.72 -11.75
N PHE A 61 9.48 15.37 -10.77
CA PHE A 61 9.64 15.04 -9.35
C PHE A 61 9.17 13.62 -9.02
N CYS A 62 8.02 13.19 -9.53
CA CYS A 62 7.51 11.82 -9.33
C CYS A 62 8.48 10.77 -9.89
N VAL A 63 9.02 11.01 -11.11
CA VAL A 63 10.02 10.12 -11.72
C VAL A 63 11.30 10.09 -10.90
N TYR A 64 11.79 11.24 -10.46
CA TYR A 64 12.97 11.33 -9.59
C TYR A 64 12.77 10.53 -8.29
N GLN A 65 11.65 10.72 -7.61
CA GLN A 65 11.32 9.99 -6.39
C GLN A 65 11.25 8.48 -6.63
N TYR A 66 10.62 8.06 -7.70
CA TYR A 66 10.55 6.64 -8.04
C TYR A 66 11.95 6.05 -8.27
N LEU A 67 12.81 6.71 -9.06
CA LEU A 67 14.16 6.23 -9.37
C LEU A 67 15.05 6.13 -8.13
N GLU A 68 14.94 7.09 -7.21
CA GLU A 68 15.73 7.13 -5.98
C GLU A 68 15.26 6.08 -4.96
N PHE A 69 13.95 5.91 -4.79
CA PHE A 69 13.39 5.10 -3.72
C PHE A 69 12.92 3.71 -4.15
N LYS A 70 12.93 3.36 -5.46
CA LYS A 70 12.45 2.06 -5.96
C LYS A 70 13.08 0.86 -5.25
N LYS A 71 14.34 0.95 -4.83
CA LYS A 71 15.07 -0.10 -4.11
C LYS A 71 14.57 -0.36 -2.68
N PHE A 72 13.80 0.59 -2.11
CA PHE A 72 13.25 0.48 -0.76
C PHE A 72 11.76 0.10 -0.76
N ILE A 73 11.11 0.01 -1.92
CA ILE A 73 9.67 -0.25 -2.02
C ILE A 73 9.36 -1.69 -1.60
N LEU A 74 10.16 -2.65 -2.07
CA LEU A 74 10.00 -4.06 -1.77
C LEU A 74 11.36 -4.73 -1.59
N PRO A 75 11.62 -5.37 -0.43
CA PRO A 75 12.75 -6.26 -0.26
C PRO A 75 12.56 -7.52 -1.12
N GLU A 76 13.63 -8.29 -1.32
CA GLU A 76 13.54 -9.58 -2.01
C GLU A 76 12.64 -10.54 -1.24
N SER A 77 11.79 -11.27 -1.97
CA SER A 77 10.87 -12.23 -1.36
C SER A 77 11.62 -13.38 -0.69
N ALA A 78 11.34 -13.61 0.58
CA ALA A 78 11.97 -14.66 1.39
C ALA A 78 11.26 -16.01 1.31
N SER A 79 10.16 -16.13 0.54
CA SER A 79 9.38 -17.36 0.42
C SER A 79 8.94 -17.60 -1.02
N PHE A 80 8.67 -18.88 -1.34
CA PHE A 80 8.15 -19.27 -2.66
C PHE A 80 6.83 -18.54 -2.99
N HIS A 81 5.93 -18.43 -2.02
CA HIS A 81 4.67 -17.71 -2.20
C HIS A 81 4.86 -16.19 -2.30
N GLY A 82 5.89 -15.64 -1.66
CA GLY A 82 6.26 -14.22 -1.73
C GLY A 82 6.47 -13.75 -3.17
N ILE A 83 7.05 -14.57 -4.04
CA ILE A 83 7.25 -14.24 -5.45
C ILE A 83 5.92 -13.94 -6.17
N PHE A 84 4.87 -14.69 -5.89
CA PHE A 84 3.54 -14.47 -6.48
C PHE A 84 2.88 -13.20 -5.92
N ILE A 85 3.05 -12.95 -4.63
CA ILE A 85 2.56 -11.74 -3.96
C ILE A 85 3.26 -10.50 -4.51
N ASP A 86 4.59 -10.56 -4.71
CA ASP A 86 5.38 -9.45 -5.28
C ASP A 86 4.98 -9.16 -6.72
N LYS A 87 4.72 -10.18 -7.54
CA LYS A 87 4.19 -10.00 -8.90
C LYS A 87 2.84 -9.29 -8.87
N MET A 88 1.96 -9.69 -7.96
CA MET A 88 0.65 -9.08 -7.80
C MET A 88 0.74 -7.63 -7.33
N ASN A 89 1.63 -7.34 -6.39
CA ASN A 89 1.90 -5.98 -5.93
C ASN A 89 2.47 -5.10 -7.06
N ASN A 90 3.41 -5.60 -7.85
CA ASN A 90 3.95 -4.87 -9.00
C ASN A 90 2.87 -4.59 -10.05
N LEU A 91 1.98 -5.54 -10.33
CA LEU A 91 0.84 -5.33 -11.23
C LEU A 91 -0.09 -4.23 -10.72
N SER A 92 -0.37 -4.20 -9.40
CA SER A 92 -1.14 -3.13 -8.76
C SER A 92 -0.48 -1.78 -8.93
N LEU A 93 0.82 -1.70 -8.65
CA LEU A 93 1.58 -0.45 -8.77
C LEU A 93 1.57 0.07 -10.20
N ILE A 94 1.73 -0.80 -11.21
CA ILE A 94 1.64 -0.42 -12.61
C ILE A 94 0.24 0.12 -12.93
N ALA A 95 -0.82 -0.58 -12.55
CA ALA A 95 -2.20 -0.16 -12.82
C ALA A 95 -2.51 1.21 -12.18
N ILE A 96 -2.15 1.40 -10.91
CA ILE A 96 -2.34 2.67 -10.19
C ILE A 96 -1.51 3.79 -10.84
N THR A 97 -0.26 3.51 -11.21
CA THR A 97 0.62 4.50 -11.84
C THR A 97 0.08 4.95 -13.20
N VAL A 98 -0.43 4.03 -14.02
CA VAL A 98 -1.04 4.37 -15.32
C VAL A 98 -2.24 5.28 -15.12
N VAL A 99 -3.16 4.93 -14.22
CA VAL A 99 -4.34 5.76 -13.92
C VAL A 99 -3.91 7.12 -13.37
N PHE A 100 -2.95 7.15 -12.44
CA PHE A 100 -2.41 8.37 -11.86
C PHE A 100 -1.85 9.31 -12.93
N VAL A 101 -1.04 8.81 -13.86
CA VAL A 101 -0.44 9.60 -14.93
C VAL A 101 -1.52 10.14 -15.87
N ILE A 102 -2.45 9.30 -16.31
CA ILE A 102 -3.54 9.72 -17.22
C ILE A 102 -4.39 10.78 -16.56
N MET A 103 -4.84 10.57 -15.33
CA MET A 103 -5.75 11.50 -14.64
C MET A 103 -5.09 12.85 -14.37
N ASN A 104 -3.84 12.85 -13.88
CA ASN A 104 -3.14 14.12 -13.64
C ASN A 104 -2.81 14.85 -14.95
N ALA A 105 -2.36 14.14 -16.00
CA ALA A 105 -2.14 14.74 -17.31
C ALA A 105 -3.42 15.38 -17.88
N LEU A 106 -4.56 14.69 -17.75
CA LEU A 106 -5.87 15.23 -18.17
C LEU A 106 -6.24 16.48 -17.37
N ILE A 107 -6.09 16.49 -16.05
CA ILE A 107 -6.40 17.65 -15.21
C ILE A 107 -5.61 18.87 -15.66
N PHE A 108 -4.30 18.77 -15.81
CA PHE A 108 -3.46 19.89 -16.23
C PHE A 108 -3.71 20.32 -17.67
N TYR A 109 -3.93 19.36 -18.57
CA TYR A 109 -4.27 19.64 -19.95
C TYR A 109 -5.62 20.37 -20.07
N LEU A 110 -6.65 19.89 -19.37
CA LEU A 110 -7.96 20.51 -19.39
C LEU A 110 -7.96 21.89 -18.73
N SER A 111 -7.21 22.10 -17.66
CA SER A 111 -7.01 23.41 -17.04
C SER A 111 -6.42 24.42 -18.01
N TYR A 112 -5.46 24.00 -18.84
CA TYR A 112 -4.90 24.83 -19.89
C TYR A 112 -5.87 25.06 -21.05
N LYS A 113 -6.51 23.99 -21.53
CA LYS A 113 -7.38 24.02 -22.71
C LYS A 113 -8.64 24.84 -22.48
N TYR A 114 -9.27 24.67 -21.33
CA TYR A 114 -10.56 25.29 -21.00
C TYR A 114 -10.44 26.55 -20.12
N ARG A 115 -9.26 27.19 -20.13
CA ARG A 115 -9.09 28.47 -19.48
C ARG A 115 -10.07 29.51 -20.03
N SER A 116 -10.55 30.43 -19.19
CA SER A 116 -11.48 31.48 -19.61
C SER A 116 -10.86 32.37 -20.68
N LYS A 117 -11.67 32.70 -21.71
CA LYS A 117 -11.36 33.64 -22.80
C LYS A 117 -12.58 34.50 -23.04
N LYS A 118 -12.39 35.80 -23.29
CA LYS A 118 -13.48 36.78 -23.45
C LYS A 118 -14.50 36.42 -24.53
N GLU A 119 -14.08 35.72 -25.59
CA GLU A 119 -14.93 35.39 -26.74
C GLU A 119 -15.63 34.02 -26.60
N ILE A 120 -15.32 33.23 -25.56
CA ILE A 120 -15.85 31.88 -25.42
C ILE A 120 -16.68 31.79 -24.15
N GLN A 121 -18.00 31.59 -24.34
CA GLN A 121 -18.88 31.28 -23.23
C GLN A 121 -18.74 29.82 -22.81
N ALA A 122 -18.69 29.57 -21.50
CA ALA A 122 -18.68 28.23 -20.95
C ALA A 122 -19.98 27.50 -21.26
N SER A 123 -19.87 26.29 -21.83
CA SER A 123 -21.03 25.43 -22.02
C SER A 123 -21.37 24.74 -20.68
N PHE A 124 -22.63 24.85 -20.28
CA PHE A 124 -23.14 24.21 -19.10
C PHE A 124 -23.59 22.78 -19.43
N ILE A 125 -22.70 21.79 -19.12
CA ILE A 125 -23.00 20.38 -19.34
C ILE A 125 -23.18 19.74 -17.95
N THR A 126 -24.46 19.47 -17.62
CA THR A 126 -24.79 18.84 -16.30
C THR A 126 -24.66 17.33 -16.29
N HIS A 127 -24.81 16.69 -17.46
CA HIS A 127 -24.90 15.24 -17.53
C HIS A 127 -24.37 14.72 -18.87
N ASN A 128 -23.57 13.67 -18.84
CA ASN A 128 -23.05 13.00 -20.03
C ASN A 128 -22.96 11.48 -19.80
N ASN A 129 -24.04 10.78 -20.19
CA ASN A 129 -24.19 9.35 -20.01
C ASN A 129 -23.06 8.52 -20.63
N LYS A 130 -22.48 8.96 -21.76
CA LYS A 130 -21.38 8.24 -22.41
C LYS A 130 -20.10 8.32 -21.58
N LEU A 131 -19.83 9.48 -21.04
CA LEU A 131 -18.65 9.70 -20.21
C LEU A 131 -18.79 8.95 -18.88
N GLU A 132 -19.97 8.99 -18.26
CA GLU A 132 -20.29 8.22 -17.05
C GLU A 132 -20.09 6.73 -17.26
N LEU A 133 -20.59 6.19 -18.35
CA LEU A 133 -20.48 4.79 -18.69
C LEU A 133 -19.01 4.37 -18.86
N ILE A 134 -18.19 5.18 -19.53
CA ILE A 134 -16.76 4.88 -19.75
C ILE A 134 -16.00 4.81 -18.42
N TRP A 135 -16.14 5.83 -17.58
CA TRP A 135 -15.35 5.87 -16.33
C TRP A 135 -15.86 4.90 -15.25
N THR A 136 -17.08 4.36 -15.43
CA THR A 136 -17.61 3.32 -14.53
C THR A 136 -17.23 1.91 -15.01
N ILE A 137 -17.46 1.63 -16.30
CA ILE A 137 -17.26 0.28 -16.84
C ILE A 137 -15.78 -0.06 -16.98
N LEU A 138 -14.96 0.86 -17.49
CA LEU A 138 -13.54 0.58 -17.74
C LEU A 138 -12.77 0.22 -16.46
N PRO A 139 -12.84 1.01 -15.37
CA PRO A 139 -12.23 0.61 -14.11
C PRO A 139 -12.88 -0.64 -13.51
N GLY A 140 -14.18 -0.82 -13.66
CA GLY A 140 -14.90 -2.00 -13.19
C GLY A 140 -14.37 -3.29 -13.80
N ILE A 141 -14.13 -3.32 -15.12
CA ILE A 141 -13.54 -4.47 -15.81
C ILE A 141 -12.12 -4.73 -15.30
N VAL A 142 -11.28 -3.70 -15.22
CA VAL A 142 -9.90 -3.83 -14.74
C VAL A 142 -9.85 -4.39 -13.32
N LEU A 143 -10.69 -3.86 -12.41
CA LEU A 143 -10.80 -4.34 -11.03
C LEU A 143 -11.31 -5.78 -10.96
N THR A 144 -12.29 -6.14 -11.78
CA THR A 144 -12.81 -7.53 -11.82
C THR A 144 -11.71 -8.53 -12.20
N VAL A 145 -10.98 -8.24 -13.27
CA VAL A 145 -9.85 -9.09 -13.70
C VAL A 145 -8.79 -9.19 -12.60
N TYR A 146 -8.47 -8.06 -11.95
CA TYR A 146 -7.50 -8.01 -10.87
C TYR A 146 -7.95 -8.84 -9.65
N ILE A 147 -9.22 -8.74 -9.26
CA ILE A 147 -9.80 -9.51 -8.14
C ILE A 147 -9.75 -11.02 -8.44
N LEU A 148 -10.15 -11.43 -9.66
CA LEU A 148 -10.11 -12.84 -10.06
C LEU A 148 -8.68 -13.39 -10.04
N TYR A 149 -7.71 -12.60 -10.51
CA TYR A 149 -6.30 -12.97 -10.42
C TYR A 149 -5.84 -13.09 -8.96
N GLY A 150 -6.21 -12.13 -8.11
CA GLY A 150 -5.91 -12.12 -6.68
C GLY A 150 -6.48 -13.34 -5.94
N LEU A 151 -7.73 -13.71 -6.23
CA LEU A 151 -8.35 -14.92 -5.69
C LEU A 151 -7.61 -16.20 -6.10
N ASN A 152 -7.11 -16.28 -7.33
CA ASN A 152 -6.30 -17.41 -7.76
C ASN A 152 -4.97 -17.49 -6.98
N VAL A 153 -4.28 -16.36 -6.81
CA VAL A 153 -3.04 -16.30 -5.99
C VAL A 153 -3.33 -16.66 -4.55
N TRP A 154 -4.40 -16.10 -3.97
CA TRP A 154 -4.86 -16.41 -2.61
C TRP A 154 -5.14 -17.90 -2.43
N SER A 155 -5.86 -18.50 -3.37
CA SER A 155 -6.17 -19.93 -3.34
C SER A 155 -4.89 -20.78 -3.28
N LYS A 156 -3.87 -20.46 -4.09
CA LYS A 156 -2.59 -21.16 -4.08
C LYS A 156 -1.81 -21.03 -2.77
N VAL A 157 -1.93 -19.89 -2.10
CA VAL A 157 -1.25 -19.65 -0.81
C VAL A 157 -1.95 -20.35 0.34
N MET A 158 -3.29 -20.43 0.28
CA MET A 158 -4.12 -20.94 1.38
C MET A 158 -4.43 -22.43 1.28
N HIS A 159 -4.20 -23.06 0.12
CA HIS A 159 -4.36 -24.50 0.01
C HIS A 159 -3.19 -25.20 0.70
N PRO A 160 -3.47 -26.19 1.56
CA PRO A 160 -2.40 -27.01 2.14
C PRO A 160 -1.65 -27.74 1.01
N SER A 161 -0.37 -27.95 1.18
CA SER A 161 0.41 -28.80 0.29
C SER A 161 -0.20 -30.21 0.22
N GLU A 162 -0.23 -30.82 -0.96
CA GLU A 162 -0.65 -32.22 -1.11
C GLU A 162 0.34 -33.19 -0.47
N GLU A 163 1.60 -32.75 -0.32
CA GLU A 163 2.62 -33.47 0.44
C GLU A 163 2.45 -33.12 1.91
N ASP A 164 2.62 -34.12 2.81
CA ASP A 164 2.44 -34.01 4.25
C ASP A 164 3.23 -32.81 4.85
N PRO A 165 2.59 -31.64 5.02
CA PRO A 165 3.31 -30.43 5.39
C PRO A 165 3.68 -30.46 6.86
N MET A 166 4.86 -29.98 7.21
CA MET A 166 5.23 -29.76 8.60
C MET A 166 4.26 -28.76 9.25
N LEU A 167 3.59 -29.20 10.31
CA LEU A 167 2.65 -28.36 11.05
C LEU A 167 3.41 -27.50 12.07
N ILE A 168 3.29 -26.18 11.90
CA ILE A 168 3.91 -25.19 12.81
C ILE A 168 2.80 -24.29 13.35
N GLU A 169 2.65 -24.27 14.69
CA GLU A 169 1.76 -23.31 15.36
C GLU A 169 2.58 -22.10 15.81
N ILE A 170 2.14 -20.91 15.42
CA ILE A 170 2.77 -19.65 15.78
C ILE A 170 1.83 -18.88 16.70
N TYR A 171 2.31 -18.59 17.92
CA TYR A 171 1.59 -17.82 18.91
C TYR A 171 2.23 -16.45 19.10
N GLY A 172 1.47 -15.40 18.81
CA GLY A 172 1.89 -14.02 18.97
C GLY A 172 1.44 -13.44 20.30
N GLN A 173 2.37 -12.85 21.05
CA GLN A 173 2.11 -12.08 22.25
C GLN A 173 2.69 -10.68 22.12
N GLN A 174 2.29 -9.78 23.02
CA GLN A 174 2.91 -8.46 23.08
C GLN A 174 4.42 -8.58 23.28
N PHE A 175 5.16 -8.09 22.28
CA PHE A 175 6.61 -8.02 22.15
C PHE A 175 7.36 -9.32 21.84
N PHE A 176 6.72 -10.49 21.73
CA PHE A 176 7.41 -11.70 21.31
C PHE A 176 6.50 -12.73 20.62
N TRP A 177 7.14 -13.65 19.89
CA TRP A 177 6.51 -14.73 19.17
C TRP A 177 7.04 -16.06 19.68
N THR A 178 6.15 -17.03 19.82
CA THR A 178 6.54 -18.41 20.18
C THR A 178 6.10 -19.34 19.06
N ALA A 179 7.00 -20.21 18.60
CA ALA A 179 6.69 -21.22 17.62
C ALA A 179 6.68 -22.61 18.27
N ARG A 180 5.72 -23.44 17.90
CA ARG A 180 5.62 -24.84 18.27
C ARG A 180 5.61 -25.69 17.01
N TYR A 181 6.48 -26.67 16.96
CA TYR A 181 6.58 -27.60 15.85
C TYR A 181 5.87 -28.91 16.22
N ALA A 182 5.25 -29.53 15.22
CA ALA A 182 4.76 -30.90 15.37
C ALA A 182 5.92 -31.88 15.54
N GLY A 183 5.67 -33.01 16.20
CA GLY A 183 6.62 -34.09 16.32
C GLY A 183 6.82 -34.87 14.99
N GLU A 184 7.51 -36.00 15.05
CA GLU A 184 7.73 -36.90 13.92
C GLU A 184 6.40 -37.48 13.38
N ASP A 185 5.36 -37.52 14.21
CA ASP A 185 4.00 -37.91 13.88
C ASP A 185 3.17 -36.78 13.20
N ASN A 186 3.78 -35.63 12.96
CA ASN A 186 3.16 -34.41 12.43
C ASN A 186 1.91 -33.94 13.20
N LEU A 187 1.81 -34.31 14.49
CA LEU A 187 0.73 -33.88 15.38
C LEU A 187 1.25 -32.88 16.40
N LEU A 188 0.48 -31.83 16.61
CA LEU A 188 0.70 -30.88 17.71
C LEU A 188 0.15 -31.50 19.00
N GLY A 189 0.96 -31.51 20.04
CA GLY A 189 0.52 -31.96 21.38
C GLY A 189 -0.68 -31.16 21.87
N LYS A 190 -1.50 -31.78 22.73
CA LYS A 190 -2.71 -31.15 23.28
C LYS A 190 -2.34 -29.87 24.04
N SER A 191 -3.14 -28.83 23.87
CA SER A 191 -3.03 -27.57 24.60
C SER A 191 -4.40 -27.16 25.14
N HIS A 192 -4.41 -26.53 26.32
CA HIS A 192 -5.64 -26.04 26.93
C HIS A 192 -5.42 -24.66 27.56
N TYR A 193 -6.36 -23.77 27.40
CA TYR A 193 -6.26 -22.37 27.88
C TYR A 193 -6.04 -22.27 29.39
N THR A 194 -6.56 -23.23 30.19
CA THR A 194 -6.38 -23.26 31.65
C THR A 194 -4.96 -23.54 32.09
N LEU A 195 -4.12 -24.12 31.21
CA LEU A 195 -2.72 -24.42 31.46
C LEU A 195 -1.78 -23.27 31.09
N VAL A 196 -2.32 -22.20 30.48
CA VAL A 196 -1.56 -21.02 30.10
C VAL A 196 -1.09 -20.28 31.35
N ASN A 197 0.22 -20.14 31.49
CA ASN A 197 0.85 -19.37 32.57
C ASN A 197 2.21 -18.83 32.09
N HIS A 198 2.90 -18.04 32.90
CA HIS A 198 4.18 -17.42 32.53
C HIS A 198 5.28 -18.41 32.09
N LYS A 199 5.22 -19.68 32.54
CA LYS A 199 6.17 -20.72 32.17
C LYS A 199 5.67 -21.59 31.01
N ASN A 200 4.38 -21.69 30.83
CA ASN A 200 3.71 -22.46 29.78
C ASN A 200 2.78 -21.55 28.98
N VAL A 201 3.38 -20.72 28.18
CA VAL A 201 2.67 -19.69 27.39
C VAL A 201 1.69 -20.28 26.38
N LEU A 202 1.97 -21.47 25.88
CA LEU A 202 1.16 -22.17 24.90
C LEU A 202 0.08 -23.07 25.52
N GLY A 203 0.07 -23.19 26.88
CA GLY A 203 -0.86 -24.08 27.57
C GLY A 203 -0.71 -25.54 27.17
N VAL A 204 0.51 -25.97 26.84
CA VAL A 204 0.78 -27.35 26.40
C VAL A 204 0.58 -28.31 27.58
N ASP A 205 -0.13 -29.42 27.32
CA ASP A 205 -0.32 -30.48 28.29
C ASP A 205 0.89 -31.42 28.27
N PHE A 206 1.87 -31.16 29.12
CA PHE A 206 3.08 -31.98 29.26
C PHE A 206 2.80 -33.38 29.84
N TRP A 207 1.68 -33.57 30.51
CA TRP A 207 1.34 -34.87 31.08
C TRP A 207 1.00 -35.89 30.00
N THR A 208 0.35 -35.48 28.92
CA THR A 208 0.07 -36.36 27.80
C THR A 208 1.36 -36.89 27.14
N LEU A 209 2.38 -36.06 27.03
CA LEU A 209 3.73 -36.47 26.54
C LEU A 209 4.42 -37.47 27.47
N ILE A 210 4.37 -37.24 28.77
CA ILE A 210 5.00 -38.14 29.76
C ILE A 210 4.29 -39.50 29.77
N PHE A 211 2.97 -39.52 29.64
CA PHE A 211 2.22 -40.80 29.54
C PHE A 211 2.55 -41.56 28.26
N LEU A 212 2.71 -40.91 27.14
CA LEU A 212 3.12 -41.53 25.87
C LEU A 212 4.56 -42.10 26.00
N PHE A 213 5.49 -41.37 26.57
CA PHE A 213 6.85 -41.84 26.80
C PHE A 213 6.90 -43.00 27.79
N SER A 214 6.18 -42.99 28.88
CA SER A 214 6.10 -44.07 29.84
C SER A 214 5.41 -45.32 29.24
N TRP A 215 4.42 -45.13 28.38
CA TRP A 215 3.75 -46.22 27.67
C TRP A 215 4.65 -46.88 26.62
N LEU A 216 5.40 -46.08 25.85
CA LEU A 216 6.41 -46.57 24.91
C LEU A 216 7.54 -47.32 25.61
N LEU A 217 8.01 -46.86 26.80
CA LEU A 217 8.98 -47.55 27.61
C LEU A 217 8.44 -48.88 28.16
N LEU A 218 7.17 -48.95 28.56
CA LEU A 218 6.51 -50.16 29.02
C LEU A 218 6.31 -51.17 27.90
N ILE A 219 5.95 -50.73 26.66
CA ILE A 219 5.86 -51.61 25.49
C ILE A 219 7.22 -52.08 25.04
N GLY A 220 8.25 -51.21 25.04
CA GLY A 220 9.63 -51.55 24.75
C GLY A 220 10.21 -52.61 25.75
N CYS A 221 9.94 -52.47 27.05
CA CYS A 221 10.31 -53.45 28.06
C CYS A 221 9.51 -54.77 27.94
N SER A 222 8.26 -54.74 27.52
CA SER A 222 7.44 -55.95 27.29
C SER A 222 7.94 -56.77 26.10
N ASN A 223 8.41 -56.13 25.05
CA ASN A 223 8.98 -56.81 23.90
C ASN A 223 10.37 -57.38 24.17
N TYR A 224 11.15 -56.80 25.06
CA TYR A 224 12.46 -57.33 25.43
C TYR A 224 12.37 -58.60 26.26
N ARG A 225 11.27 -58.86 27.00
CA ARG A 225 11.03 -60.10 27.74
C ARG A 225 10.57 -61.29 26.86
N ARG A 226 10.27 -61.04 25.57
CA ARG A 226 9.89 -62.12 24.64
C ARG A 226 11.04 -62.63 23.78
N ILE A 227 12.25 -62.11 23.93
CA ILE A 227 13.43 -62.45 23.15
C ILE A 227 14.49 -63.14 24.03
N LEU A 228 14.25 -63.33 25.33
CA LEU A 228 14.99 -64.18 26.25
C LEU A 228 14.11 -65.37 26.67
#